data_a8c93522d190799fd120fa9fd1d30400
#
_entry.id   a8c93522d190799fd120fa9fd1d30400
#
_cell.length_a   1.000
_cell.length_b   1.000
_cell.length_c   1.000
_cell.angle_alpha   90.00
_cell.angle_beta   90.00
_cell.angle_gamma   90.00
#
_symmetry.space_group_name_H-M   'P 1'
#
loop_
_entity.id
_entity.type
_entity.pdbx_description
1 polymer ?
#
loop_
_entity_poly.entity_id
_entity_poly.type
_entity_poly.pdbx_seq_one_letter_code
_entity_poly.pdbx_strand_id
1 'polypeptide(L)'
;MGRACGGRRRAAETEDIYAGAGPPARHAHEVRRRSGRAAAAAGTGAPVRKRGDEMSKKATEFQRKAMSWMYRGKENFKPLNTGWIDGNVACVREWVANIFFYRRGGTTLMIDAGYNYDRLEEKMGWLGIDPGEIRHIFITHQDTDHVGAVEADSPGLFRNAALYIGETEDRYLTGAARRRVIYRLYALPQVTVDQEKVLLRDGQVLDIGGIRVECFLVPGHTWGHMVYLIDDRYLFTGDTLWLGADGGYSFISSLAEDNRLALRSLAALEEKLRVRRLKPLFITGHTGWTDDFSFAFAHRDRLCSPFRRRVHDPAAPYDAYDESDDTESGAKCGFLEKVRVHR
;
A
#
# COMPACT_ATOMS: atom_id res chain seq x y z
N MET A 1 49.32 5.17 41.31
CA MET A 1 48.75 6.50 41.04
C MET A 1 48.46 6.57 39.56
N GLY A 2 47.20 6.58 39.13
CA GLY A 2 46.82 6.64 37.72
C GLY A 2 45.30 6.67 37.62
N ARG A 3 44.75 7.81 37.30
CA ARG A 3 43.32 8.12 37.34
C ARG A 3 42.58 7.46 36.14
N ALA A 4 41.46 6.80 36.44
CA ALA A 4 40.48 6.36 35.48
C ALA A 4 39.64 7.57 34.99
N CYS A 5 39.59 7.81 33.71
CA CYS A 5 38.64 8.71 33.04
C CYS A 5 37.45 7.90 32.53
N GLY A 6 36.32 8.00 33.25
CA GLY A 6 35.05 7.47 32.82
C GLY A 6 34.42 8.36 31.76
N GLY A 7 34.42 7.92 30.52
CA GLY A 7 33.64 8.51 29.42
C GLY A 7 32.20 7.97 29.43
N ARG A 8 31.25 8.73 29.93
CA ARG A 8 29.83 8.48 29.73
C ARG A 8 29.49 8.78 28.25
N ARG A 9 29.25 7.75 27.48
CA ARG A 9 28.60 7.90 26.18
C ARG A 9 27.12 8.23 26.42
N ARG A 10 26.73 9.41 26.02
CA ARG A 10 25.30 9.77 25.92
C ARG A 10 24.65 8.86 24.89
N ALA A 11 23.59 8.16 25.28
CA ALA A 11 22.66 7.54 24.36
C ALA A 11 22.05 8.68 23.51
N ALA A 12 22.18 8.60 22.21
CA ALA A 12 21.52 9.53 21.31
C ALA A 12 20.01 9.28 21.39
N GLU A 13 19.30 10.30 21.80
CA GLU A 13 17.85 10.35 21.79
C GLU A 13 17.38 10.28 20.33
N THR A 14 16.81 9.15 19.94
CA THR A 14 16.11 8.95 18.65
C THR A 14 14.62 9.24 18.78
N GLU A 15 14.23 10.02 19.76
CA GLU A 15 12.85 10.46 19.94
C GLU A 15 12.62 11.72 19.08
N ASP A 16 11.54 11.70 18.30
CA ASP A 16 10.92 12.83 17.57
C ASP A 16 11.28 13.10 16.10
N ILE A 17 11.54 12.10 15.27
CA ILE A 17 11.45 12.32 13.82
C ILE A 17 9.99 12.46 13.35
N TYR A 18 9.02 11.96 14.13
CA TYR A 18 7.60 11.88 13.75
C TYR A 18 6.67 12.83 14.52
N ALA A 19 7.15 13.53 15.51
CA ALA A 19 6.33 14.36 16.41
C ALA A 19 5.77 15.66 15.82
N GLY A 20 5.91 15.92 14.53
CA GLY A 20 5.45 17.17 13.91
C GLY A 20 4.64 17.06 12.63
N ALA A 21 4.35 15.86 12.13
CA ALA A 21 3.79 15.67 10.79
C ALA A 21 2.36 15.10 10.74
N GLY A 22 1.51 15.44 11.69
CA GLY A 22 0.07 15.19 11.58
C GLY A 22 -0.59 16.24 10.68
N PRO A 23 -1.68 15.91 9.96
CA PRO A 23 -2.45 16.92 9.23
C PRO A 23 -2.95 17.99 10.20
N PRO A 24 -2.98 19.28 9.83
CA PRO A 24 -3.36 20.36 10.72
C PRO A 24 -4.75 20.13 11.32
N ALA A 25 -4.85 20.15 12.65
CA ALA A 25 -6.10 20.06 13.38
C ALA A 25 -6.98 21.26 13.01
N ARG A 26 -8.17 21.02 12.46
CA ARG A 26 -9.18 22.04 12.31
C ARG A 26 -9.96 22.16 13.62
N HIS A 27 -10.12 23.39 14.11
CA HIS A 27 -10.92 23.72 15.27
C HIS A 27 -12.33 23.12 15.18
N ALA A 28 -12.71 22.34 16.18
CA ALA A 28 -14.06 21.85 16.35
C ALA A 28 -14.95 23.02 16.78
N HIS A 29 -15.92 23.40 15.95
CA HIS A 29 -17.03 24.25 16.36
C HIS A 29 -18.07 23.38 17.09
N GLU A 30 -18.32 23.73 18.32
CA GLU A 30 -19.32 23.17 19.23
C GLU A 30 -20.73 23.41 18.68
N VAL A 31 -21.43 22.33 18.26
CA VAL A 31 -22.83 22.41 17.83
C VAL A 31 -23.72 22.06 19.02
N ARG A 32 -24.37 23.06 19.58
CA ARG A 32 -25.44 22.95 20.60
C ARG A 32 -26.59 22.09 20.06
N ARG A 33 -26.87 20.99 20.74
CA ARG A 33 -28.07 20.18 20.53
C ARG A 33 -29.31 20.93 21.01
N ARG A 34 -30.24 21.24 20.10
CA ARG A 34 -31.62 21.55 20.43
C ARG A 34 -32.47 20.31 20.18
N SER A 35 -33.09 19.83 21.24
CA SER A 35 -34.12 18.80 21.21
C SER A 35 -35.43 19.40 20.64
N GLY A 36 -35.88 18.85 19.51
CA GLY A 36 -37.20 19.16 18.94
C GLY A 36 -37.94 17.86 18.61
N ARG A 37 -39.06 17.60 19.29
CA ARG A 37 -40.03 16.54 18.96
C ARG A 37 -40.58 16.79 17.55
N ALA A 38 -40.57 15.74 16.72
CA ALA A 38 -41.31 15.75 15.46
C ALA A 38 -42.22 14.53 15.36
N ALA A 39 -43.46 14.83 14.98
CA ALA A 39 -44.56 13.88 14.79
C ALA A 39 -44.36 13.03 13.50
N ALA A 40 -44.87 11.82 13.55
CA ALA A 40 -44.89 10.89 12.43
C ALA A 40 -45.86 11.36 11.35
N ALA A 41 -45.42 11.46 10.11
CA ALA A 41 -46.27 11.48 8.91
C ALA A 41 -45.76 10.43 7.94
N ALA A 42 -46.58 9.40 7.67
CA ALA A 42 -46.35 8.38 6.68
C ALA A 42 -46.50 8.99 5.27
N GLY A 43 -45.39 9.05 4.51
CA GLY A 43 -45.41 9.45 3.11
C GLY A 43 -44.73 8.39 2.27
N THR A 44 -45.50 7.74 1.37
CA THR A 44 -45.01 6.87 0.30
C THR A 44 -44.23 7.69 -0.70
N GLY A 45 -42.90 7.76 -0.55
CA GLY A 45 -42.01 8.44 -1.47
C GLY A 45 -41.09 7.44 -2.17
N ALA A 46 -41.11 7.45 -3.52
CA ALA A 46 -40.13 6.74 -4.34
C ALA A 46 -38.69 7.10 -3.93
N PRO A 47 -37.69 6.22 -4.06
CA PRO A 47 -36.33 6.49 -3.62
C PRO A 47 -35.73 7.64 -4.44
N VAL A 48 -35.51 8.76 -3.78
CA VAL A 48 -34.76 9.89 -4.34
C VAL A 48 -33.30 9.43 -4.48
N ARG A 49 -32.88 9.06 -5.67
CA ARG A 49 -31.48 8.84 -6.03
C ARG A 49 -30.69 10.13 -5.71
N LYS A 50 -29.78 10.03 -4.75
CA LYS A 50 -28.97 11.17 -4.31
C LYS A 50 -28.04 11.58 -5.46
N ARG A 51 -28.20 12.80 -5.94
CA ARG A 51 -27.35 13.45 -6.97
C ARG A 51 -25.84 13.43 -6.62
N GLY A 52 -25.47 13.18 -5.37
CA GLY A 52 -24.12 13.03 -4.88
C GLY A 52 -23.39 11.77 -5.38
N ASP A 53 -24.12 10.65 -5.53
CA ASP A 53 -23.52 9.38 -5.93
C ASP A 53 -23.10 9.38 -7.41
N GLU A 54 -23.84 10.06 -8.29
CA GLU A 54 -23.47 10.16 -9.71
C GLU A 54 -22.27 11.09 -9.95
N MET A 55 -22.14 12.17 -9.18
CA MET A 55 -20.97 13.06 -9.25
C MET A 55 -19.71 12.38 -8.72
N SER A 56 -19.81 11.58 -7.65
CA SER A 56 -18.70 10.81 -7.11
C SER A 56 -18.20 9.78 -8.13
N LYS A 57 -19.11 9.04 -8.77
CA LYS A 57 -18.75 8.03 -9.81
C LYS A 57 -18.09 8.66 -11.03
N LYS A 58 -18.56 9.82 -11.51
CA LYS A 58 -17.95 10.54 -12.64
C LYS A 58 -16.57 11.11 -12.29
N ALA A 59 -16.39 11.61 -11.08
CA ALA A 59 -15.10 12.10 -10.60
C ALA A 59 -14.09 10.94 -10.49
N THR A 60 -14.51 9.80 -9.98
CA THR A 60 -13.70 8.57 -9.91
C THR A 60 -13.29 8.10 -11.30
N GLU A 61 -14.22 8.09 -12.25
CA GLU A 61 -13.95 7.70 -13.64
C GLU A 61 -12.95 8.64 -14.34
N PHE A 62 -13.08 9.94 -14.13
CA PHE A 62 -12.13 10.92 -14.66
C PHE A 62 -10.74 10.77 -14.05
N GLN A 63 -10.65 10.57 -12.74
CA GLN A 63 -9.38 10.34 -12.04
C GLN A 63 -8.68 9.07 -12.53
N ARG A 64 -9.42 7.99 -12.71
CA ARG A 64 -8.91 6.74 -13.28
C ARG A 64 -8.41 6.91 -14.71
N LYS A 65 -9.11 7.70 -15.55
CA LYS A 65 -8.65 8.07 -16.91
C LYS A 65 -7.35 8.88 -16.88
N ALA A 66 -7.28 9.86 -16.00
CA ALA A 66 -6.08 10.70 -15.85
C ALA A 66 -4.88 9.87 -15.37
N MET A 67 -5.09 8.96 -14.41
CA MET A 67 -4.07 8.04 -13.92
C MET A 67 -3.60 7.08 -15.03
N SER A 68 -4.52 6.49 -15.80
CA SER A 68 -4.18 5.60 -16.90
C SER A 68 -3.39 6.29 -18.02
N TRP A 69 -3.71 7.53 -18.31
CA TRP A 69 -2.95 8.32 -19.28
C TRP A 69 -1.55 8.67 -18.76
N MET A 70 -1.43 9.00 -17.47
CA MET A 70 -0.18 9.40 -16.83
C MET A 70 0.77 8.22 -16.62
N TYR A 71 0.22 7.02 -16.39
CA TYR A 71 0.99 5.80 -16.07
C TYR A 71 0.87 4.73 -17.15
N ARG A 72 0.79 5.08 -18.41
CA ARG A 72 0.66 4.14 -19.53
C ARG A 72 1.35 2.79 -19.30
N GLY A 73 0.79 2.00 -18.37
CA GLY A 73 1.09 0.61 -18.08
C GLY A 73 2.57 0.32 -17.81
N LYS A 74 3.13 -0.54 -18.60
CA LYS A 74 4.44 -1.17 -18.48
C LYS A 74 5.67 -0.26 -18.43
N GLU A 75 5.57 0.99 -18.85
CA GLU A 75 6.74 1.85 -18.96
C GLU A 75 7.19 2.48 -17.64
N ASN A 76 6.26 2.66 -16.69
CA ASN A 76 6.53 3.24 -15.38
C ASN A 76 6.58 2.21 -14.26
N PHE A 77 5.84 1.11 -14.43
CA PHE A 77 5.73 0.04 -13.45
C PHE A 77 6.10 -1.27 -14.11
N LYS A 78 6.82 -2.11 -13.39
CA LYS A 78 7.24 -3.42 -13.86
C LYS A 78 7.05 -4.46 -12.75
N PRO A 79 5.77 -4.76 -12.41
CA PRO A 79 5.46 -5.74 -11.40
C PRO A 79 5.94 -7.13 -11.82
N LEU A 80 6.15 -7.98 -10.85
CA LEU A 80 6.50 -9.39 -11.07
C LEU A 80 5.35 -10.12 -11.76
N ASN A 81 5.68 -11.10 -12.57
CA ASN A 81 4.70 -12.06 -13.07
C ASN A 81 4.08 -12.85 -11.92
N THR A 82 2.85 -13.32 -12.12
CA THR A 82 2.20 -14.24 -11.18
C THR A 82 3.05 -15.48 -11.02
N GLY A 83 3.45 -15.80 -9.79
CA GLY A 83 4.32 -16.93 -9.51
C GLY A 83 4.90 -16.94 -8.09
N TRP A 84 5.71 -17.95 -7.80
CA TRP A 84 6.47 -18.04 -6.56
C TRP A 84 7.82 -17.35 -6.72
N ILE A 85 8.16 -16.44 -5.79
CA ILE A 85 9.48 -15.81 -5.70
C ILE A 85 10.47 -16.81 -5.11
N ASP A 86 10.05 -17.49 -4.04
CA ASP A 86 10.75 -18.61 -3.42
C ASP A 86 9.74 -19.60 -2.81
N GLY A 87 10.19 -20.52 -1.96
CA GLY A 87 9.31 -21.52 -1.34
C GLY A 87 8.29 -20.94 -0.34
N ASN A 88 8.39 -19.70 0.06
CA ASN A 88 7.54 -19.06 1.06
C ASN A 88 6.74 -17.88 0.53
N VAL A 89 7.23 -17.18 -0.49
CA VAL A 89 6.64 -15.97 -1.02
C VAL A 89 6.14 -16.19 -2.43
N ALA A 90 4.86 -15.93 -2.66
CA ALA A 90 4.25 -15.86 -3.98
C ALA A 90 3.72 -14.46 -4.26
N CYS A 91 3.53 -14.13 -5.53
CA CYS A 91 2.86 -12.91 -5.96
C CYS A 91 1.79 -13.21 -7.01
N VAL A 92 0.74 -12.41 -6.99
CA VAL A 92 -0.21 -12.26 -8.09
C VAL A 92 0.01 -10.88 -8.70
N ARG A 93 0.14 -10.84 -10.02
CA ARG A 93 0.21 -9.60 -10.77
C ARG A 93 -1.18 -9.12 -11.11
N GLU A 94 -1.47 -7.89 -10.72
CA GLU A 94 -2.67 -7.18 -11.16
C GLU A 94 -2.28 -5.88 -11.84
N TRP A 95 -2.19 -5.92 -13.15
CA TRP A 95 -1.83 -4.80 -14.01
C TRP A 95 -0.49 -4.16 -13.64
N VAL A 96 -0.47 -3.10 -12.81
CA VAL A 96 0.75 -2.36 -12.42
C VAL A 96 1.23 -2.68 -11.00
N ALA A 97 0.48 -3.48 -10.26
CA ALA A 97 0.76 -3.81 -8.87
C ALA A 97 0.90 -5.32 -8.65
N ASN A 98 1.54 -5.70 -7.56
CA ASN A 98 1.56 -7.06 -7.06
C ASN A 98 0.82 -7.16 -5.73
N ILE A 99 0.09 -8.26 -5.58
CA ILE A 99 -0.37 -8.79 -4.30
C ILE A 99 0.62 -9.86 -3.89
N PHE A 100 1.02 -9.89 -2.62
CA PHE A 100 1.95 -10.90 -2.13
C PHE A 100 1.30 -11.82 -1.11
N PHE A 101 1.79 -13.06 -1.08
CA PHE A 101 1.39 -14.09 -0.13
C PHE A 101 2.63 -14.67 0.51
N TYR A 102 2.67 -14.64 1.84
CA TYR A 102 3.71 -15.31 2.61
C TYR A 102 3.10 -16.52 3.30
N ARG A 103 3.66 -17.72 3.05
CA ARG A 103 3.15 -18.96 3.61
C ARG A 103 4.20 -19.66 4.44
N ARG A 104 3.86 -20.01 5.68
CA ARG A 104 4.67 -20.84 6.57
C ARG A 104 3.81 -21.58 7.58
N GLY A 105 4.12 -22.86 7.84
CA GLY A 105 3.47 -23.64 8.90
C GLY A 105 1.95 -23.78 8.77
N GLY A 106 1.40 -23.73 7.56
CA GLY A 106 -0.05 -23.78 7.32
C GLY A 106 -0.77 -22.44 7.46
N THR A 107 -0.06 -21.35 7.79
CA THR A 107 -0.60 -20.00 7.84
C THR A 107 -0.18 -19.24 6.57
N THR A 108 -1.13 -18.55 5.95
CA THR A 108 -0.89 -17.68 4.80
C THR A 108 -1.26 -16.25 5.19
N LEU A 109 -0.28 -15.35 5.09
CA LEU A 109 -0.48 -13.88 5.18
C LEU A 109 -0.59 -13.33 3.76
N MET A 110 -1.49 -12.40 3.55
CA MET A 110 -1.60 -11.62 2.32
C MET A 110 -1.09 -10.20 2.60
N ILE A 111 -0.31 -9.64 1.68
CA ILE A 111 0.22 -8.27 1.77
C ILE A 111 -0.29 -7.52 0.56
N ASP A 112 -1.03 -6.46 0.85
CA ASP A 112 -1.85 -5.69 -0.08
C ASP A 112 -2.94 -6.54 -0.76
N ALA A 113 -3.90 -5.87 -1.42
CA ALA A 113 -5.08 -6.50 -1.98
C ALA A 113 -5.39 -6.05 -3.42
N GLY A 114 -4.41 -5.45 -4.09
CA GLY A 114 -4.48 -5.09 -5.51
C GLY A 114 -5.73 -4.31 -5.91
N TYR A 115 -6.10 -4.43 -7.18
CA TYR A 115 -7.29 -3.79 -7.76
C TYR A 115 -8.56 -4.65 -7.71
N ASN A 116 -8.45 -5.93 -7.32
CA ASN A 116 -9.55 -6.90 -7.37
C ASN A 116 -10.12 -7.13 -8.77
N TYR A 117 -9.26 -7.47 -9.72
CA TYR A 117 -9.71 -7.86 -11.05
C TYR A 117 -10.35 -9.25 -11.04
N ASP A 118 -11.24 -9.53 -11.98
CA ASP A 118 -11.96 -10.81 -12.12
C ASP A 118 -11.05 -12.04 -12.08
N ARG A 119 -9.80 -11.87 -12.49
CA ARG A 119 -8.83 -12.96 -12.55
C ARG A 119 -8.03 -13.17 -11.28
N LEU A 120 -8.27 -12.40 -10.21
CA LEU A 120 -7.55 -12.55 -8.95
C LEU A 120 -7.70 -13.97 -8.39
N GLU A 121 -8.94 -14.45 -8.27
CA GLU A 121 -9.22 -15.79 -7.77
C GLU A 121 -8.60 -16.87 -8.66
N GLU A 122 -8.70 -16.74 -9.99
CA GLU A 122 -8.08 -17.63 -10.95
C GLU A 122 -6.55 -17.69 -10.76
N LYS A 123 -5.88 -16.53 -10.68
CA LYS A 123 -4.43 -16.42 -10.50
C LYS A 123 -3.98 -16.97 -9.13
N MET A 124 -4.77 -16.78 -8.07
CA MET A 124 -4.53 -17.42 -6.78
C MET A 124 -4.61 -18.94 -6.90
N GLY A 125 -5.57 -19.45 -7.67
CA GLY A 125 -5.70 -20.87 -7.98
C GLY A 125 -4.45 -21.47 -8.67
N TRP A 126 -3.79 -20.72 -9.56
CA TRP A 126 -2.51 -21.17 -10.18
C TRP A 126 -1.39 -21.33 -9.16
N LEU A 127 -1.44 -20.60 -8.05
CA LEU A 127 -0.47 -20.69 -6.96
C LEU A 127 -0.84 -21.72 -5.90
N GLY A 128 -2.02 -22.36 -6.03
CA GLY A 128 -2.57 -23.24 -5.01
C GLY A 128 -2.92 -22.50 -3.73
N ILE A 129 -3.43 -21.27 -3.85
CA ILE A 129 -3.88 -20.43 -2.75
C ILE A 129 -5.39 -20.27 -2.84
N ASP A 130 -6.11 -20.78 -1.83
CA ASP A 130 -7.54 -20.59 -1.71
C ASP A 130 -7.84 -19.24 -1.03
N PRO A 131 -8.58 -18.31 -1.66
CA PRO A 131 -9.02 -17.07 -1.01
C PRO A 131 -9.74 -17.31 0.31
N GLY A 132 -10.48 -18.43 0.43
CA GLY A 132 -11.17 -18.84 1.65
C GLY A 132 -10.26 -19.14 2.84
N GLU A 133 -8.97 -19.41 2.62
CA GLU A 133 -7.99 -19.65 3.69
C GLU A 133 -7.36 -18.35 4.22
N ILE A 134 -7.49 -17.25 3.50
CA ILE A 134 -6.89 -15.97 3.91
C ILE A 134 -7.65 -15.40 5.11
N ARG A 135 -6.93 -15.24 6.23
CA ARG A 135 -7.45 -14.67 7.48
C ARG A 135 -6.76 -13.37 7.89
N HIS A 136 -5.61 -13.07 7.31
CA HIS A 136 -4.75 -11.97 7.71
C HIS A 136 -4.25 -11.23 6.48
N ILE A 137 -4.68 -9.98 6.31
CA ILE A 137 -4.30 -9.11 5.20
C ILE A 137 -3.61 -7.88 5.77
N PHE A 138 -2.35 -7.69 5.44
CA PHE A 138 -1.53 -6.55 5.82
C PHE A 138 -1.55 -5.51 4.71
N ILE A 139 -2.16 -4.36 4.95
CA ILE A 139 -2.27 -3.27 3.99
C ILE A 139 -1.14 -2.27 4.22
N THR A 140 -0.32 -2.02 3.20
CA THR A 140 0.75 -1.04 3.28
C THR A 140 0.18 0.38 3.32
N HIS A 141 -0.78 0.67 2.47
CA HIS A 141 -1.49 1.95 2.41
C HIS A 141 -2.82 1.82 1.66
N GLN A 142 -3.63 2.88 1.69
CA GLN A 142 -5.03 2.86 1.25
C GLN A 142 -5.25 3.13 -0.24
N ASP A 143 -4.23 3.29 -1.08
CA ASP A 143 -4.43 3.53 -2.51
C ASP A 143 -5.13 2.32 -3.16
N THR A 144 -5.98 2.56 -4.16
CA THR A 144 -6.92 1.56 -4.69
C THR A 144 -6.27 0.34 -5.30
N ASP A 145 -5.02 0.44 -5.71
CA ASP A 145 -4.20 -0.66 -6.20
C ASP A 145 -3.56 -1.50 -5.08
N HIS A 146 -3.82 -1.16 -3.82
CA HIS A 146 -3.38 -1.90 -2.65
C HIS A 146 -4.53 -2.40 -1.77
N VAL A 147 -5.75 -1.85 -1.93
CA VAL A 147 -6.91 -2.24 -1.11
C VAL A 147 -8.10 -2.73 -1.94
N GLY A 148 -8.01 -2.78 -3.26
CA GLY A 148 -9.16 -3.00 -4.15
C GLY A 148 -9.96 -4.28 -3.86
N ALA A 149 -9.31 -5.41 -3.56
CA ALA A 149 -10.02 -6.65 -3.27
C ALA A 149 -10.71 -6.68 -1.89
N VAL A 150 -10.47 -5.67 -1.04
CA VAL A 150 -11.09 -5.53 0.29
C VAL A 150 -11.97 -4.28 0.39
N GLU A 151 -12.14 -3.51 -0.68
CA GLU A 151 -13.12 -2.43 -0.72
C GLU A 151 -14.53 -2.95 -0.43
N ALA A 152 -15.34 -2.14 0.24
CA ALA A 152 -16.70 -2.53 0.67
C ALA A 152 -17.63 -2.91 -0.50
N ASP A 153 -17.37 -2.38 -1.70
CA ASP A 153 -18.11 -2.71 -2.92
C ASP A 153 -17.48 -3.83 -3.76
N SER A 154 -16.38 -4.45 -3.26
CA SER A 154 -15.73 -5.59 -3.92
C SER A 154 -16.59 -6.87 -3.85
N PRO A 155 -16.32 -7.91 -4.67
CA PRO A 155 -17.01 -9.19 -4.61
C PRO A 155 -16.91 -9.92 -3.27
N GLY A 156 -15.99 -9.50 -2.40
CA GLY A 156 -15.88 -9.99 -1.03
C GLY A 156 -15.19 -11.34 -0.90
N LEU A 157 -14.20 -11.62 -1.73
CA LEU A 157 -13.37 -12.83 -1.63
C LEU A 157 -12.76 -13.03 -0.23
N PHE A 158 -12.42 -11.93 0.44
CA PHE A 158 -11.70 -11.93 1.71
C PHE A 158 -12.54 -11.42 2.90
N ARG A 159 -13.85 -11.57 2.87
CA ARG A 159 -14.76 -11.04 3.93
C ARG A 159 -14.44 -11.52 5.33
N ASN A 160 -13.84 -12.70 5.45
CA ASN A 160 -13.49 -13.32 6.74
C ASN A 160 -12.08 -12.99 7.22
N ALA A 161 -11.35 -12.16 6.51
CA ALA A 161 -10.01 -11.73 6.87
C ALA A 161 -10.04 -10.46 7.72
N ALA A 162 -9.17 -10.40 8.74
CA ALA A 162 -8.88 -9.17 9.45
C ALA A 162 -7.87 -8.34 8.64
N LEU A 163 -8.08 -7.02 8.58
CA LEU A 163 -7.19 -6.08 7.94
C LEU A 163 -6.24 -5.47 8.95
N TYR A 164 -4.95 -5.64 8.73
CA TYR A 164 -3.88 -5.04 9.49
C TYR A 164 -3.41 -3.79 8.75
N ILE A 165 -3.62 -2.60 9.34
CA ILE A 165 -3.34 -1.31 8.70
C ILE A 165 -2.79 -0.31 9.70
N GLY A 166 -1.92 0.60 9.27
CA GLY A 166 -1.41 1.66 10.13
C GLY A 166 -2.52 2.51 10.75
N GLU A 167 -2.44 2.80 12.06
CA GLU A 167 -3.41 3.65 12.78
C GLU A 167 -3.57 5.01 12.08
N THR A 168 -2.48 5.59 11.58
CA THR A 168 -2.53 6.84 10.82
C THR A 168 -3.17 6.65 9.44
N GLU A 169 -2.95 5.50 8.79
CA GLU A 169 -3.51 5.19 7.48
C GLU A 169 -5.03 4.98 7.54
N ASP A 170 -5.54 4.38 8.61
CA ASP A 170 -6.98 4.17 8.82
C ASP A 170 -7.79 5.49 8.77
N ARG A 171 -7.15 6.63 9.01
CA ARG A 171 -7.80 7.94 8.90
C ARG A 171 -8.32 8.24 7.50
N TYR A 172 -7.71 7.66 6.46
CA TYR A 172 -8.24 7.78 5.09
C TYR A 172 -9.48 6.91 4.91
N LEU A 173 -9.47 5.68 5.42
CA LEU A 173 -10.61 4.76 5.32
C LEU A 173 -11.82 5.24 6.10
N THR A 174 -11.60 5.92 7.23
CA THR A 174 -12.67 6.51 8.04
C THR A 174 -13.12 7.89 7.56
N GLY A 175 -12.47 8.47 6.56
CA GLY A 175 -12.75 9.81 6.06
C GLY A 175 -12.25 10.96 6.95
N ALA A 176 -11.49 10.64 8.03
CA ALA A 176 -10.87 11.66 8.89
C ALA A 176 -9.69 12.37 8.19
N ALA A 177 -9.13 11.76 7.15
CA ALA A 177 -8.15 12.36 6.25
C ALA A 177 -8.56 12.10 4.79
N ARG A 178 -7.98 12.86 3.86
CA ARG A 178 -8.15 12.64 2.42
C ARG A 178 -6.81 12.45 1.76
N ARG A 179 -6.69 11.38 1.00
CA ARG A 179 -5.53 11.08 0.17
C ARG A 179 -5.39 12.11 -0.94
N ARG A 180 -4.20 12.70 -1.07
CA ARG A 180 -3.91 13.69 -2.09
C ARG A 180 -2.67 13.32 -2.88
N VAL A 181 -2.76 13.42 -4.20
CA VAL A 181 -1.69 13.12 -5.17
C VAL A 181 -1.42 14.33 -6.05
N ILE A 182 -0.44 14.21 -6.96
CA ILE A 182 0.00 15.27 -7.89
C ILE A 182 0.34 16.54 -7.07
N TYR A 183 1.38 16.42 -6.24
CA TYR A 183 1.82 17.48 -5.34
C TYR A 183 0.68 18.04 -4.46
N ARG A 184 -0.23 17.14 -4.02
CA ARG A 184 -1.40 17.44 -3.18
C ARG A 184 -2.50 18.28 -3.86
N LEU A 185 -2.43 18.46 -5.16
CA LEU A 185 -3.46 19.20 -5.91
C LEU A 185 -4.74 18.38 -6.09
N TYR A 186 -4.62 17.06 -6.20
CA TYR A 186 -5.73 16.15 -6.46
C TYR A 186 -6.08 15.33 -5.22
N ALA A 187 -7.37 15.30 -4.85
CA ALA A 187 -7.88 14.40 -3.82
C ALA A 187 -8.42 13.13 -4.49
N LEU A 188 -7.94 11.96 -4.05
CA LEU A 188 -8.48 10.68 -4.48
C LEU A 188 -9.84 10.42 -3.82
N PRO A 189 -10.69 9.57 -4.41
CA PRO A 189 -11.89 9.06 -3.76
C PRO A 189 -11.55 8.40 -2.43
N GLN A 190 -12.48 8.45 -1.50
CA GLN A 190 -12.34 7.70 -0.26
C GLN A 190 -12.61 6.23 -0.53
N VAL A 191 -11.70 5.37 -0.11
CA VAL A 191 -11.89 3.95 -0.01
C VAL A 191 -12.60 3.63 1.30
N THR A 192 -13.50 2.66 1.30
CA THR A 192 -14.17 2.14 2.50
C THR A 192 -14.01 0.64 2.56
N VAL A 193 -13.87 0.10 3.77
CA VAL A 193 -13.76 -1.33 4.04
C VAL A 193 -14.70 -1.72 5.15
N ASP A 194 -15.28 -2.92 5.06
CA ASP A 194 -16.23 -3.44 6.03
C ASP A 194 -15.62 -4.46 7.00
N GLN A 195 -14.41 -4.96 6.69
CA GLN A 195 -13.72 -5.94 7.51
C GLN A 195 -13.27 -5.36 8.85
N GLU A 196 -13.09 -6.25 9.82
CA GLU A 196 -12.45 -5.93 11.09
C GLU A 196 -11.03 -5.41 10.85
N LYS A 197 -10.67 -4.30 11.51
CA LYS A 197 -9.37 -3.66 11.37
C LYS A 197 -8.54 -3.80 12.63
N VAL A 198 -7.31 -4.24 12.47
CA VAL A 198 -6.27 -4.24 13.50
C VAL A 198 -5.35 -3.06 13.22
N LEU A 199 -5.40 -2.06 14.09
CA LEU A 199 -4.60 -0.84 13.91
C LEU A 199 -3.17 -1.04 14.39
N LEU A 200 -2.21 -0.73 13.53
CA LEU A 200 -0.78 -0.96 13.73
C LEU A 200 -0.03 0.34 14.03
N ARG A 201 1.03 0.21 14.85
CA ARG A 201 1.94 1.31 15.20
C ARG A 201 3.37 0.99 14.78
N ASP A 202 4.20 2.04 14.67
CA ASP A 202 5.64 1.88 14.39
C ASP A 202 6.32 1.00 15.44
N GLY A 203 7.12 0.07 14.97
CA GLY A 203 7.87 -0.88 15.82
C GLY A 203 7.02 -1.99 16.44
N GLN A 204 5.73 -2.07 16.17
CA GLN A 204 4.89 -3.16 16.65
C GLN A 204 5.33 -4.49 16.06
N VAL A 205 5.40 -5.52 16.90
CA VAL A 205 5.72 -6.89 16.51
C VAL A 205 4.51 -7.77 16.81
N LEU A 206 4.10 -8.55 15.83
CA LEU A 206 3.01 -9.52 15.91
C LEU A 206 3.56 -10.93 15.71
N ASP A 207 2.93 -11.91 16.34
CA ASP A 207 3.05 -13.33 16.02
C ASP A 207 1.72 -13.81 15.46
N ILE A 208 1.73 -14.25 14.22
CA ILE A 208 0.55 -14.76 13.51
C ILE A 208 0.80 -16.21 13.16
N GLY A 209 0.35 -17.13 14.02
CA GLY A 209 0.54 -18.56 13.79
C GLY A 209 2.02 -18.98 13.70
N GLY A 210 2.89 -18.36 14.50
CA GLY A 210 4.32 -18.55 14.52
C GLY A 210 5.10 -17.73 13.47
N ILE A 211 4.43 -16.91 12.67
CA ILE A 211 5.05 -15.97 11.74
C ILE A 211 5.27 -14.65 12.46
N ARG A 212 6.51 -14.21 12.56
CA ARG A 212 6.86 -12.91 13.14
C ARG A 212 6.69 -11.80 12.11
N VAL A 213 5.84 -10.83 12.38
CA VAL A 213 5.65 -9.63 11.56
C VAL A 213 6.02 -8.41 12.36
N GLU A 214 7.01 -7.67 11.91
CA GLU A 214 7.40 -6.38 12.47
C GLU A 214 6.94 -5.26 11.53
N CYS A 215 6.29 -4.25 12.11
CA CYS A 215 5.64 -3.16 11.40
C CYS A 215 6.48 -1.89 11.53
N PHE A 216 6.82 -1.27 10.41
CA PHE A 216 7.50 0.03 10.39
C PHE A 216 6.59 1.08 9.77
N LEU A 217 6.39 2.19 10.45
CA LEU A 217 5.77 3.37 9.87
C LEU A 217 6.81 4.10 9.03
N VAL A 218 6.57 4.22 7.72
CA VAL A 218 7.47 4.86 6.76
C VAL A 218 6.67 5.89 5.95
N PRO A 219 6.31 7.02 6.56
CA PRO A 219 5.42 8.00 5.97
C PRO A 219 6.08 8.80 4.87
N GLY A 220 5.25 9.33 3.97
CA GLY A 220 5.67 10.23 2.89
C GLY A 220 4.92 9.98 1.59
N HIS A 221 4.83 8.72 1.14
CA HIS A 221 3.91 8.35 0.07
C HIS A 221 2.47 8.63 0.53
N THR A 222 2.06 7.99 1.63
CA THR A 222 0.95 8.43 2.46
C THR A 222 1.45 8.79 3.87
N TRP A 223 0.62 9.41 4.72
CA TRP A 223 1.00 9.75 6.09
C TRP A 223 1.12 8.53 7.01
N GLY A 224 0.42 7.45 6.68
CA GLY A 224 0.36 6.24 7.50
C GLY A 224 0.97 5.01 6.84
N HIS A 225 1.75 5.18 5.75
CA HIS A 225 2.32 4.07 5.00
C HIS A 225 3.13 3.14 5.89
N MET A 226 2.79 1.84 5.83
CA MET A 226 3.46 0.78 6.60
C MET A 226 4.35 -0.07 5.71
N VAL A 227 5.44 -0.54 6.29
CA VAL A 227 6.35 -1.51 5.71
C VAL A 227 6.41 -2.71 6.66
N TYR A 228 6.38 -3.92 6.14
CA TYR A 228 6.31 -5.15 6.93
C TYR A 228 7.55 -6.00 6.76
N LEU A 229 8.25 -6.27 7.87
CA LEU A 229 9.36 -7.23 7.91
C LEU A 229 8.85 -8.56 8.46
N ILE A 230 8.85 -9.58 7.63
CA ILE A 230 8.37 -10.91 7.98
C ILE A 230 9.56 -11.85 8.22
N ASP A 231 9.58 -12.48 9.41
CA ASP A 231 10.59 -13.45 9.86
C ASP A 231 12.04 -12.95 9.71
N ASP A 232 12.25 -11.62 9.87
CA ASP A 232 13.53 -10.93 9.68
C ASP A 232 14.17 -11.15 8.29
N ARG A 233 13.42 -11.71 7.35
CA ARG A 233 13.90 -12.15 6.04
C ARG A 233 13.25 -11.44 4.85
N TYR A 234 11.99 -11.08 4.91
CA TYR A 234 11.23 -10.49 3.81
C TYR A 234 10.71 -9.12 4.19
N LEU A 235 11.09 -8.09 3.45
CA LEU A 235 10.64 -6.72 3.67
C LEU A 235 9.71 -6.29 2.55
N PHE A 236 8.43 -6.23 2.84
CA PHE A 236 7.40 -5.74 1.93
C PHE A 236 7.28 -4.23 2.07
N THR A 237 7.72 -3.49 1.06
CA THR A 237 7.92 -2.05 1.14
C THR A 237 6.76 -1.22 0.60
N GLY A 238 5.77 -1.87 -0.05
CA GLY A 238 4.72 -1.14 -0.76
C GLY A 238 5.32 -0.04 -1.65
N ASP A 239 4.79 1.16 -1.53
CA ASP A 239 5.17 2.34 -2.29
C ASP A 239 6.19 3.26 -1.60
N THR A 240 6.95 2.70 -0.66
CA THR A 240 8.09 3.40 -0.06
C THR A 240 9.34 3.34 -0.94
N LEU A 241 9.57 2.18 -1.56
CA LEU A 241 10.74 1.89 -2.38
C LEU A 241 10.33 1.59 -3.82
N TRP A 242 11.07 2.15 -4.77
CA TRP A 242 10.93 1.91 -6.19
C TRP A 242 12.28 1.47 -6.77
N LEU A 243 12.36 0.27 -7.34
CA LEU A 243 13.60 -0.28 -7.88
C LEU A 243 13.76 0.11 -9.35
N GLY A 244 14.76 0.94 -9.61
CA GLY A 244 15.21 1.28 -10.97
C GLY A 244 16.29 0.31 -11.47
N ALA A 245 16.70 0.48 -12.71
CA ALA A 245 17.81 -0.30 -13.29
C ALA A 245 19.17 -0.04 -12.62
N ASP A 246 19.33 1.07 -11.94
CA ASP A 246 20.55 1.54 -11.32
C ASP A 246 20.48 1.60 -9.78
N GLY A 247 19.41 1.09 -9.20
CA GLY A 247 19.21 1.02 -7.75
C GLY A 247 17.86 1.52 -7.29
N GLY A 248 17.62 1.40 -5.97
CA GLY A 248 16.38 1.80 -5.33
C GLY A 248 16.30 3.29 -5.06
N TYR A 249 15.11 3.83 -5.27
CA TYR A 249 14.70 5.22 -5.05
C TYR A 249 13.55 5.28 -4.07
N SER A 250 13.32 6.42 -3.45
CA SER A 250 12.00 6.69 -2.88
C SER A 250 10.95 6.78 -4.00
N PHE A 251 9.72 6.44 -3.69
CA PHE A 251 8.65 6.29 -4.68
C PHE A 251 8.38 7.56 -5.50
N ILE A 252 7.50 7.48 -6.49
CA ILE A 252 7.24 8.52 -7.49
C ILE A 252 6.77 9.82 -6.83
N SER A 253 7.48 10.91 -7.10
CA SER A 253 7.29 12.21 -6.45
C SER A 253 5.90 12.82 -6.60
N SER A 254 5.23 12.60 -7.73
CA SER A 254 3.89 13.14 -7.98
C SER A 254 2.79 12.42 -7.19
N LEU A 255 3.08 11.22 -6.68
CA LEU A 255 2.14 10.41 -5.91
C LEU A 255 2.35 10.54 -4.40
N ALA A 256 3.50 11.00 -3.95
CA ALA A 256 3.77 11.19 -2.54
C ALA A 256 3.04 12.43 -1.99
N GLU A 257 2.53 12.31 -0.77
CA GLU A 257 1.93 13.44 -0.06
C GLU A 257 2.98 14.39 0.50
N ASP A 258 4.13 13.86 0.94
CA ASP A 258 5.28 14.65 1.39
C ASP A 258 6.60 14.02 0.92
N ASN A 259 7.16 14.60 -0.13
CA ASN A 259 8.39 14.13 -0.74
C ASN A 259 9.61 14.20 0.20
N ARG A 260 9.67 15.22 1.08
CA ARG A 260 10.79 15.37 2.01
C ARG A 260 10.69 14.36 3.14
N LEU A 261 9.47 14.10 3.60
CA LEU A 261 9.22 13.09 4.61
C LEU A 261 9.53 11.70 4.04
N ALA A 262 9.11 11.39 2.82
CA ALA A 262 9.40 10.11 2.16
C ALA A 262 10.92 9.81 2.12
N LEU A 263 11.74 10.78 1.73
CA LEU A 263 13.20 10.64 1.71
C LEU A 263 13.77 10.39 3.12
N ARG A 264 13.32 11.16 4.12
CA ARG A 264 13.77 10.98 5.51
C ARG A 264 13.36 9.63 6.08
N SER A 265 12.12 9.21 5.82
CA SER A 265 11.59 7.95 6.32
C SER A 265 12.29 6.75 5.70
N LEU A 266 12.60 6.80 4.40
CA LEU A 266 13.37 5.74 3.74
C LEU A 266 14.80 5.66 4.30
N ALA A 267 15.45 6.80 4.55
CA ALA A 267 16.77 6.85 5.17
C ALA A 267 16.74 6.31 6.62
N ALA A 268 15.67 6.60 7.38
CA ALA A 268 15.50 6.08 8.74
C ALA A 268 15.26 4.56 8.74
N LEU A 269 14.50 4.04 7.76
CA LEU A 269 14.32 2.60 7.58
C LEU A 269 15.65 1.90 7.29
N GLU A 270 16.44 2.43 6.34
CA GLU A 270 17.78 1.90 6.06
C GLU A 270 18.64 1.82 7.32
N GLU A 271 18.68 2.91 8.10
CA GLU A 271 19.47 2.95 9.34
C GLU A 271 18.99 1.94 10.36
N LYS A 272 17.67 1.80 10.58
CA LYS A 272 17.09 0.77 11.47
C LYS A 272 17.56 -0.64 11.06
N LEU A 273 17.53 -0.96 9.78
CA LEU A 273 17.96 -2.27 9.25
C LEU A 273 19.49 -2.47 9.39
N ARG A 274 20.27 -1.43 9.08
CA ARG A 274 21.74 -1.47 9.13
C ARG A 274 22.26 -1.66 10.55
N VAL A 275 21.73 -0.93 11.52
CA VAL A 275 22.10 -1.05 12.94
C VAL A 275 21.82 -2.46 13.46
N ARG A 276 20.73 -3.07 13.01
CA ARG A 276 20.35 -4.44 13.38
C ARG A 276 21.04 -5.51 12.50
N ARG A 277 21.84 -5.10 11.52
CA ARG A 277 22.52 -5.99 10.56
C ARG A 277 21.56 -6.89 9.76
N LEU A 278 20.34 -6.42 9.53
CA LEU A 278 19.36 -7.13 8.75
C LEU A 278 19.59 -6.90 7.25
N LYS A 279 19.48 -7.97 6.49
CA LYS A 279 19.59 -7.96 5.02
C LYS A 279 18.41 -8.76 4.44
N PRO A 280 17.20 -8.21 4.53
CA PRO A 280 16.02 -8.91 4.02
C PRO A 280 16.00 -8.89 2.49
N LEU A 281 15.16 -9.75 1.92
CA LEU A 281 14.70 -9.61 0.56
C LEU A 281 13.75 -8.41 0.50
N PHE A 282 14.11 -7.37 -0.25
CA PHE A 282 13.29 -6.17 -0.46
C PHE A 282 12.29 -6.44 -1.56
N ILE A 283 11.01 -6.36 -1.26
CA ILE A 283 9.90 -6.67 -2.18
C ILE A 283 9.03 -5.41 -2.30
N THR A 284 8.88 -4.91 -3.52
CA THR A 284 8.16 -3.67 -3.81
C THR A 284 6.81 -3.93 -4.44
N GLY A 285 5.86 -3.02 -4.25
CA GLY A 285 4.51 -3.16 -4.80
C GLY A 285 4.46 -3.15 -6.33
N HIS A 286 5.44 -2.53 -7.01
CA HIS A 286 5.34 -2.20 -8.44
C HIS A 286 6.57 -2.56 -9.30
N THR A 287 7.72 -2.90 -8.70
CA THR A 287 8.98 -2.95 -9.47
C THR A 287 9.87 -4.14 -9.18
N GLY A 288 9.32 -5.22 -8.61
CA GLY A 288 10.08 -6.44 -8.36
C GLY A 288 10.72 -6.50 -6.98
N TRP A 289 11.84 -7.21 -6.87
CA TRP A 289 12.55 -7.43 -5.62
C TRP A 289 14.07 -7.43 -5.80
N THR A 290 14.79 -7.28 -4.69
CA THR A 290 16.25 -7.44 -4.63
C THR A 290 16.70 -7.92 -3.26
N ASP A 291 17.74 -8.74 -3.20
CA ASP A 291 18.45 -9.16 -1.97
C ASP A 291 19.70 -8.32 -1.71
N ASP A 292 20.07 -7.43 -2.65
CA ASP A 292 21.20 -6.53 -2.49
C ASP A 292 20.78 -5.28 -1.70
N PHE A 293 21.20 -5.24 -0.43
CA PHE A 293 20.95 -4.11 0.46
C PHE A 293 21.48 -2.79 -0.11
N SER A 294 22.67 -2.81 -0.71
CA SER A 294 23.29 -1.61 -1.25
C SER A 294 22.53 -1.10 -2.48
N PHE A 295 22.07 -2.01 -3.31
CA PHE A 295 21.24 -1.70 -4.46
C PHE A 295 19.88 -1.14 -4.04
N ALA A 296 19.23 -1.72 -3.05
CA ALA A 296 17.93 -1.26 -2.55
C ALA A 296 17.96 0.21 -2.09
N PHE A 297 19.07 0.67 -1.52
CA PHE A 297 19.20 2.03 -0.98
C PHE A 297 20.16 2.94 -1.78
N ALA A 298 20.56 2.53 -3.00
CA ALA A 298 21.57 3.25 -3.79
C ALA A 298 21.23 4.72 -4.04
N HIS A 299 19.95 5.03 -4.17
CA HIS A 299 19.45 6.39 -4.42
C HIS A 299 18.35 6.79 -3.44
N ARG A 300 18.46 6.36 -2.16
CA ARG A 300 17.45 6.63 -1.13
C ARG A 300 17.20 8.11 -0.86
N ASP A 301 18.15 8.97 -1.25
CA ASP A 301 18.08 10.43 -1.15
C ASP A 301 17.37 11.08 -2.35
N ARG A 302 16.87 10.28 -3.27
CA ARG A 302 16.22 10.73 -4.51
C ARG A 302 14.84 10.08 -4.66
N LEU A 303 13.93 10.89 -5.18
CA LEU A 303 12.61 10.41 -5.59
C LEU A 303 12.69 9.85 -7.01
N CYS A 304 11.98 8.78 -7.27
CA CYS A 304 11.79 8.31 -8.63
C CYS A 304 11.05 9.38 -9.44
N SER A 305 11.57 9.67 -10.62
CA SER A 305 10.89 10.55 -11.57
C SER A 305 9.95 9.71 -12.44
N PRO A 306 8.70 10.14 -12.66
CA PRO A 306 7.77 9.46 -13.57
C PRO A 306 8.26 9.40 -15.03
N PHE A 307 9.34 10.13 -15.36
CA PHE A 307 9.98 10.10 -16.67
C PHE A 307 11.18 9.13 -16.74
N ARG A 308 11.58 8.53 -15.63
CA ARG A 308 12.61 7.48 -15.60
C ARG A 308 11.97 6.12 -15.79
N ARG A 309 11.99 5.62 -17.01
CA ARG A 309 11.28 4.42 -17.45
C ARG A 309 12.06 3.11 -17.34
N ARG A 310 13.17 3.08 -16.62
CA ARG A 310 13.98 1.87 -16.47
C ARG A 310 13.75 1.30 -15.08
N VAL A 311 13.01 0.23 -15.02
CA VAL A 311 12.79 -0.52 -13.78
C VAL A 311 13.70 -1.72 -13.72
N HIS A 312 14.10 -2.09 -12.52
CA HIS A 312 14.84 -3.30 -12.26
C HIS A 312 13.88 -4.49 -12.26
N ASP A 313 14.30 -5.55 -12.92
CA ASP A 313 13.59 -6.83 -12.94
C ASP A 313 14.62 -7.95 -12.69
N PRO A 314 14.87 -8.27 -11.42
CA PRO A 314 15.94 -9.21 -11.08
C PRO A 314 15.55 -10.66 -11.31
N ALA A 315 14.25 -10.97 -11.30
CA ALA A 315 13.83 -12.33 -11.05
C ALA A 315 13.55 -13.15 -12.30
N ALA A 316 13.01 -12.54 -13.32
CA ALA A 316 12.63 -13.28 -14.52
C ALA A 316 12.21 -12.37 -15.66
N PRO A 317 12.34 -12.81 -16.92
CA PRO A 317 11.63 -12.21 -18.01
C PRO A 317 10.12 -12.24 -17.69
N TYR A 318 9.39 -11.26 -18.15
CA TYR A 318 7.94 -11.29 -18.07
C TYR A 318 7.40 -12.56 -18.71
N ASP A 319 6.51 -13.22 -18.03
CA ASP A 319 5.71 -14.26 -18.61
C ASP A 319 4.92 -13.67 -19.78
N ALA A 320 5.07 -14.24 -20.95
CA ALA A 320 4.36 -13.78 -22.17
C ALA A 320 2.84 -13.81 -21.98
N TYR A 321 2.34 -14.70 -21.12
CA TYR A 321 0.93 -14.80 -20.78
C TYR A 321 0.46 -13.58 -19.96
N ASP A 322 1.15 -13.24 -18.89
CA ASP A 322 0.83 -12.05 -18.08
C ASP A 322 0.98 -10.77 -18.90
N GLU A 323 1.95 -10.74 -19.81
CA GLU A 323 2.15 -9.62 -20.70
C GLU A 323 1.04 -9.49 -21.75
N SER A 324 0.61 -10.60 -22.35
CA SER A 324 -0.50 -10.62 -23.30
C SER A 324 -1.83 -10.28 -22.63
N ASP A 325 -2.06 -10.77 -21.41
CA ASP A 325 -3.23 -10.46 -20.61
C ASP A 325 -3.33 -8.95 -20.31
N ASP A 326 -2.24 -8.37 -19.83
CA ASP A 326 -2.18 -6.92 -19.61
C ASP A 326 -2.34 -6.12 -20.90
N THR A 327 -1.78 -6.61 -22.02
CA THR A 327 -1.89 -5.95 -23.32
C THR A 327 -3.30 -6.05 -23.84
N GLU A 328 -3.94 -7.21 -23.76
CA GLU A 328 -5.33 -7.40 -24.21
C GLU A 328 -6.29 -6.55 -23.40
N SER A 329 -6.20 -6.60 -22.07
CA SER A 329 -7.04 -5.78 -21.23
C SER A 329 -6.68 -4.29 -21.31
N GLY A 330 -5.41 -3.94 -21.48
CA GLY A 330 -4.96 -2.56 -21.67
C GLY A 330 -5.26 -1.98 -23.04
N ALA A 331 -5.12 -2.76 -24.11
CA ALA A 331 -5.35 -2.31 -25.48
C ALA A 331 -6.82 -2.32 -25.88
N LYS A 332 -7.59 -3.34 -25.46
CA LYS A 332 -9.01 -3.48 -25.80
C LYS A 332 -9.93 -2.68 -24.91
N CYS A 333 -9.56 -2.59 -23.63
CA CYS A 333 -10.45 -2.09 -22.60
C CYS A 333 -9.98 -0.77 -21.99
N GLY A 334 -8.73 -0.44 -22.09
CA GLY A 334 -8.14 0.67 -21.36
C GLY A 334 -8.37 0.52 -19.84
N PHE A 335 -7.71 1.34 -19.07
CA PHE A 335 -7.81 1.37 -17.61
C PHE A 335 -9.25 1.38 -17.08
N LEU A 336 -10.16 2.05 -17.78
CA LEU A 336 -11.54 2.20 -17.37
C LEU A 336 -12.37 0.93 -17.44
N GLU A 337 -12.09 0.05 -18.39
CA GLU A 337 -12.82 -1.21 -18.50
C GLU A 337 -12.31 -2.22 -17.47
N LYS A 338 -11.01 -2.28 -17.22
CA LYS A 338 -10.46 -3.05 -16.09
C LYS A 338 -11.08 -2.66 -14.76
N VAL A 339 -11.43 -1.40 -14.60
CA VAL A 339 -12.10 -0.91 -13.40
C VAL A 339 -13.62 -1.08 -13.40
N ARG A 340 -14.25 -1.27 -14.57
CA ARG A 340 -15.69 -1.59 -14.67
C ARG A 340 -16.03 -3.00 -14.27
N VAL A 341 -15.07 -3.89 -14.34
CA VAL A 341 -15.22 -5.30 -14.00
C VAL A 341 -15.52 -5.51 -12.52
N HIS A 342 -15.23 -4.53 -11.68
CA HIS A 342 -15.44 -4.56 -10.23
C HIS A 342 -16.78 -3.95 -9.78
N ARG A 343 -17.82 -3.99 -10.62
CA ARG A 343 -19.13 -3.43 -10.28
C ARG A 343 -20.22 -4.48 -10.24
#